data_1eddaef7eb8a1a00fc48630774765123
#
_entry.id   1eddaef7eb8a1a00fc48630774765123
#
_cell.length_a   1.000
_cell.length_b   1.000
_cell.length_c   1.000
_cell.angle_alpha   90.00
_cell.angle_beta   90.00
_cell.angle_gamma   90.00
#
_symmetry.space_group_name_H-M   'P 1'
#
loop_
_entity.id
_entity.type
_entity.pdbx_description
1 polymer ?
#
loop_
_entity_poly.entity_id
_entity_poly.type
_entity_poly.pdbx_seq_one_letter_code
_entity_poly.pdbx_strand_id
1 'polypeptide(L)'
;MTEKEKMQAGEWFSPNDEELVRDRARARHLTHRLNVALKDKDATYLATLRELCPRVEAMIRAPFHCDYGYNISIGKGSYVNFNCVFLDLGPIRLGQRCLIGPGVQLLTAVHPMNAAERATGKEKGAG
;
A
#
# COMPACT_ATOMS: atom_id res chain seq x y z
N MET A 1 9.96 -4.37 19.69
CA MET A 1 9.54 -3.99 18.32
C MET A 1 8.35 -3.04 18.39
N THR A 2 8.35 -2.04 17.54
CA THR A 2 7.17 -1.20 17.35
C THR A 2 6.09 -1.98 16.62
N GLU A 3 4.85 -1.49 16.65
CA GLU A 3 3.76 -2.14 15.90
C GLU A 3 4.02 -2.09 14.40
N LYS A 4 4.65 -1.01 13.91
CA LYS A 4 5.07 -0.91 12.51
C LYS A 4 6.10 -1.98 12.14
N GLU A 5 7.10 -2.19 12.99
CA GLU A 5 8.11 -3.22 12.77
C GLU A 5 7.48 -4.62 12.74
N LYS A 6 6.54 -4.90 13.64
CA LYS A 6 5.80 -6.16 13.65
C LYS A 6 5.03 -6.35 12.34
N MET A 7 4.33 -5.30 11.90
CA MET A 7 3.57 -5.33 10.66
C MET A 7 4.48 -5.66 9.46
N GLN A 8 5.63 -5.00 9.37
CA GLN A 8 6.57 -5.21 8.27
C GLN A 8 7.27 -6.56 8.33
N ALA A 9 7.35 -7.17 9.52
CA ALA A 9 7.92 -8.50 9.71
C ALA A 9 6.91 -9.64 9.53
N GLY A 10 5.65 -9.31 9.23
CA GLY A 10 4.60 -10.33 9.06
C GLY A 10 4.09 -10.91 10.37
N GLU A 11 4.28 -10.22 11.48
CA GLU A 11 3.79 -10.62 12.79
C GLU A 11 2.44 -9.98 13.10
N TRP A 12 1.71 -10.53 14.06
CA TRP A 12 0.49 -9.92 14.55
C TRP A 12 0.79 -8.56 15.15
N PHE A 13 0.01 -7.55 14.79
CA PHE A 13 0.20 -6.17 15.25
C PHE A 13 -1.15 -5.50 15.51
N SER A 14 -1.12 -4.39 16.24
CA SER A 14 -2.29 -3.58 16.52
C SER A 14 -2.39 -2.44 15.50
N PRO A 15 -3.43 -2.43 14.63
CA PRO A 15 -3.57 -1.38 13.62
C PRO A 15 -3.97 -0.03 14.21
N ASN A 16 -4.41 0.00 15.48
CA ASN A 16 -4.80 1.24 16.15
C ASN A 16 -3.63 2.01 16.78
N ASP A 17 -2.40 1.51 16.62
CA ASP A 17 -1.19 2.22 17.04
C ASP A 17 -1.11 3.60 16.38
N GLU A 18 -0.70 4.61 17.15
CA GLU A 18 -0.70 6.00 16.69
C GLU A 18 0.12 6.23 15.41
N GLU A 19 1.30 5.62 15.33
CA GLU A 19 2.15 5.73 14.15
C GLU A 19 1.44 5.18 12.92
N LEU A 20 0.83 4.01 13.03
CA LEU A 20 0.14 3.37 11.90
C LEU A 20 -1.10 4.14 11.49
N VAL A 21 -1.84 4.68 12.44
CA VAL A 21 -3.01 5.53 12.13
C VAL A 21 -2.58 6.77 11.35
N ARG A 22 -1.49 7.42 11.76
CA ARG A 22 -0.94 8.58 11.04
C ARG A 22 -0.45 8.21 9.66
N ASP A 23 0.23 7.07 9.53
CA ASP A 23 0.76 6.60 8.24
C ASP A 23 -0.37 6.32 7.25
N ARG A 24 -1.47 5.71 7.70
CA ARG A 24 -2.64 5.49 6.84
C ARG A 24 -3.32 6.79 6.45
N ALA A 25 -3.42 7.73 7.37
CA ALA A 25 -4.00 9.05 7.07
C ALA A 25 -3.16 9.79 6.02
N ARG A 26 -1.84 9.70 6.13
CA ARG A 26 -0.92 10.29 5.15
C ARG A 26 -1.10 9.62 3.78
N ALA A 27 -1.15 8.30 3.74
CA ALA A 27 -1.37 7.57 2.50
C ALA A 27 -2.71 7.94 1.84
N ARG A 28 -3.76 8.06 2.63
CA ARG A 28 -5.07 8.46 2.14
C ARG A 28 -5.06 9.88 1.55
N HIS A 29 -4.35 10.79 2.19
CA HIS A 29 -4.19 12.15 1.68
C HIS A 29 -3.45 12.16 0.33
N LEU A 30 -2.36 11.40 0.23
CA LEU A 30 -1.58 11.33 -0.99
C LEU A 30 -2.33 10.63 -2.12
N THR A 31 -3.04 9.54 -1.83
CA THR A 31 -3.86 8.86 -2.84
C THR A 31 -5.01 9.74 -3.32
N HIS A 32 -5.62 10.52 -2.44
CA HIS A 32 -6.64 11.48 -2.84
C HIS A 32 -6.07 12.50 -3.83
N ARG A 33 -4.89 13.04 -3.56
CA ARG A 33 -4.24 13.97 -4.50
C ARG A 33 -3.97 13.32 -5.84
N LEU A 34 -3.45 12.09 -5.86
CA LEU A 34 -3.21 11.36 -7.10
C LEU A 34 -4.49 11.13 -7.89
N ASN A 35 -5.56 10.75 -7.20
CA ASN A 35 -6.78 10.26 -7.85
C ASN A 35 -7.72 11.37 -8.32
N VAL A 36 -7.64 12.55 -7.71
CA VAL A 36 -8.62 13.63 -7.93
C VAL A 36 -8.00 14.92 -8.41
N ALA A 37 -6.89 15.34 -7.82
CA ALA A 37 -6.35 16.68 -8.00
C ALA A 37 -5.26 16.79 -9.05
N LEU A 38 -4.58 15.72 -9.37
CA LEU A 38 -3.40 15.75 -10.25
C LEU A 38 -3.68 15.05 -11.58
N LYS A 39 -3.02 15.56 -12.62
CA LYS A 39 -3.04 14.90 -13.92
C LYS A 39 -2.01 13.79 -13.96
N ASP A 40 -2.41 12.66 -14.51
CA ASP A 40 -1.56 11.51 -14.76
C ASP A 40 -0.29 11.93 -15.53
N LYS A 41 0.87 11.44 -15.11
CA LYS A 41 2.19 11.68 -15.72
C LYS A 41 2.76 13.07 -15.58
N ASP A 42 2.08 14.02 -14.96
CA ASP A 42 2.69 15.32 -14.66
C ASP A 42 3.80 15.16 -13.62
N ALA A 43 4.76 16.10 -13.61
CA ALA A 43 5.87 16.06 -12.66
C ALA A 43 5.39 16.03 -11.20
N THR A 44 4.32 16.77 -10.89
CA THR A 44 3.73 16.77 -9.54
C THR A 44 3.10 15.43 -9.21
N TYR A 45 2.45 14.78 -10.18
CA TYR A 45 1.90 13.44 -10.03
C TYR A 45 3.00 12.44 -9.69
N LEU A 46 4.08 12.45 -10.47
CA LEU A 46 5.20 11.52 -10.25
C LEU A 46 5.88 11.77 -8.90
N ALA A 47 6.07 13.01 -8.51
CA ALA A 47 6.63 13.35 -7.20
C ALA A 47 5.75 12.86 -6.06
N THR A 48 4.42 13.04 -6.18
CA THR A 48 3.47 12.59 -5.17
C THR A 48 3.44 11.05 -5.10
N LEU A 49 3.50 10.38 -6.25
CA LEU A 49 3.57 8.92 -6.31
C LEU A 49 4.82 8.40 -5.59
N ARG A 50 5.98 9.05 -5.80
CA ARG A 50 7.22 8.67 -5.11
C ARG A 50 7.15 8.93 -3.61
N GLU A 51 6.46 9.97 -3.19
CA GLU A 51 6.24 10.25 -1.77
C GLU A 51 5.36 9.17 -1.13
N LEU A 52 4.30 8.76 -1.81
CA LEU A 52 3.41 7.69 -1.35
C LEU A 52 4.11 6.33 -1.35
N CYS A 53 4.77 6.00 -2.45
CA CYS A 53 5.39 4.68 -2.68
C CYS A 53 6.87 4.86 -3.03
N PRO A 54 7.74 5.09 -2.03
CA PRO A 54 9.15 5.40 -2.31
C PRO A 54 9.95 4.26 -2.93
N ARG A 55 9.46 3.02 -2.85
CA ARG A 55 10.13 1.85 -3.42
C ARG A 55 9.56 1.41 -4.77
N VAL A 56 8.72 2.23 -5.36
CA VAL A 56 8.12 1.94 -6.66
C VAL A 56 8.93 2.68 -7.74
N GLU A 57 9.48 1.91 -8.68
CA GLU A 57 10.22 2.43 -9.82
C GLU A 57 9.40 2.30 -11.11
N ALA A 58 8.10 2.19 -10.98
CA ALA A 58 7.17 1.95 -12.06
C ALA A 58 6.15 3.09 -12.15
N MET A 59 5.42 3.13 -13.24
CA MET A 59 4.26 4.01 -13.35
C MET A 59 3.04 3.30 -12.79
N ILE A 60 2.32 3.99 -11.92
CA ILE A 60 1.01 3.56 -11.43
C ILE A 60 0.00 4.60 -11.88
N ARG A 61 -1.02 4.17 -12.61
CA ARG A 61 -2.08 5.04 -13.08
C ARG A 61 -3.19 5.18 -12.04
N ALA A 62 -3.68 6.39 -11.91
CA ALA A 62 -4.85 6.68 -11.07
C ALA A 62 -6.13 6.22 -11.77
N PRO A 63 -7.20 5.88 -11.03
CA PRO A 63 -7.23 5.83 -9.57
C PRO A 63 -6.46 4.63 -8.99
N PHE A 64 -5.80 4.85 -7.87
CA PHE A 64 -5.03 3.83 -7.17
C PHE A 64 -5.27 3.95 -5.66
N HIS A 65 -5.35 2.82 -4.97
CA HIS A 65 -5.56 2.79 -3.52
C HIS A 65 -4.59 1.83 -2.86
N CYS A 66 -4.11 2.22 -1.68
CA CYS A 66 -3.25 1.38 -0.85
C CYS A 66 -3.49 1.73 0.63
N ASP A 67 -2.93 0.92 1.54
CA ASP A 67 -2.99 1.22 2.97
C ASP A 67 -1.90 2.21 3.38
N TYR A 68 -0.66 1.91 3.05
CA TYR A 68 0.51 2.67 3.50
C TYR A 68 1.34 3.22 2.34
N GLY A 69 1.55 2.43 1.31
CA GLY A 69 2.38 2.77 0.17
C GLY A 69 3.85 2.36 0.33
N TYR A 70 4.42 2.49 1.52
CA TYR A 70 5.84 2.18 1.72
C TYR A 70 6.16 0.68 1.76
N ASN A 71 5.16 -0.18 1.89
CA ASN A 71 5.36 -1.63 1.84
C ASN A 71 5.25 -2.19 0.42
N ILE A 72 5.14 -1.33 -0.59
CA ILE A 72 5.04 -1.72 -1.99
C ILE A 72 6.38 -1.48 -2.68
N SER A 73 6.93 -2.52 -3.32
CA SER A 73 8.13 -2.43 -4.13
C SER A 73 7.80 -2.92 -5.55
N ILE A 74 8.12 -2.11 -6.55
CA ILE A 74 7.88 -2.48 -7.95
C ILE A 74 9.13 -2.11 -8.74
N GLY A 75 9.65 -3.07 -9.51
CA GLY A 75 10.86 -2.89 -10.29
C GLY A 75 10.66 -2.06 -11.56
N LYS A 76 11.77 -1.64 -12.15
CA LYS A 76 11.81 -0.79 -13.33
C LYS A 76 11.10 -1.42 -14.52
N GLY A 77 10.47 -0.57 -15.33
CA GLY A 77 9.80 -1.00 -16.54
C GLY A 77 8.46 -1.66 -16.31
N SER A 78 8.02 -1.78 -15.07
CA SER A 78 6.70 -2.28 -14.73
C SER A 78 5.66 -1.18 -14.90
N TYR A 79 4.42 -1.59 -15.08
CA TYR A 79 3.31 -0.69 -15.30
C TYR A 79 2.08 -1.22 -14.59
N VAL A 80 1.44 -0.38 -13.80
CA VAL A 80 0.21 -0.70 -13.07
C VAL A 80 -0.92 0.15 -13.66
N ASN A 81 -1.90 -0.51 -14.25
CA ASN A 81 -3.02 0.18 -14.86
C ASN A 81 -3.98 0.72 -13.80
N PHE A 82 -4.97 1.48 -14.22
CA PHE A 82 -5.88 2.18 -13.32
C PHE A 82 -6.83 1.24 -12.56
N ASN A 83 -7.44 1.77 -11.50
CA ASN A 83 -8.40 1.07 -10.62
C ASN A 83 -7.82 -0.13 -9.88
N CYS A 84 -6.54 -0.11 -9.58
CA CYS A 84 -5.90 -1.15 -8.77
C CYS A 84 -5.95 -0.80 -7.28
N VAL A 85 -6.01 -1.84 -6.45
CA VAL A 85 -6.03 -1.73 -4.99
C VAL A 85 -4.96 -2.65 -4.44
N PHE A 86 -3.92 -2.07 -3.83
CA PHE A 86 -2.82 -2.82 -3.22
C PHE A 86 -2.85 -2.55 -1.72
N LEU A 87 -3.49 -3.44 -0.96
CA LEU A 87 -3.58 -3.29 0.49
C LEU A 87 -2.31 -3.86 1.15
N ASP A 88 -1.35 -2.98 1.36
CA ASP A 88 0.01 -3.32 1.74
C ASP A 88 0.23 -3.30 3.26
N LEU A 89 -0.55 -4.09 4.01
CA LEU A 89 -0.23 -4.38 5.40
C LEU A 89 1.09 -5.14 5.48
N GLY A 90 1.22 -6.19 4.67
CA GLY A 90 2.48 -6.88 4.46
C GLY A 90 3.15 -6.40 3.19
N PRO A 91 4.40 -6.81 2.96
CA PRO A 91 5.12 -6.42 1.77
C PRO A 91 4.47 -6.93 0.49
N ILE A 92 4.38 -6.05 -0.51
CA ILE A 92 3.99 -6.40 -1.87
C ILE A 92 5.21 -6.12 -2.75
N ARG A 93 5.71 -7.16 -3.42
CA ARG A 93 6.89 -7.05 -4.28
C ARG A 93 6.58 -7.52 -5.68
N LEU A 94 6.73 -6.63 -6.64
CA LEU A 94 6.61 -6.94 -8.05
C LEU A 94 7.97 -6.71 -8.71
N GLY A 95 8.36 -7.60 -9.61
CA GLY A 95 9.65 -7.52 -10.29
C GLY A 95 9.69 -6.46 -11.37
N GLN A 96 10.70 -6.57 -12.23
CA GLN A 96 10.87 -5.67 -13.36
C GLN A 96 9.96 -6.09 -14.50
N ARG A 97 9.54 -5.13 -15.31
CA ARG A 97 8.77 -5.34 -16.53
C ARG A 97 7.49 -6.16 -16.33
N CYS A 98 6.84 -5.98 -15.19
CA CYS A 98 5.54 -6.55 -14.93
C CYS A 98 4.45 -5.64 -15.49
N LEU A 99 3.42 -6.22 -16.07
CA LEU A 99 2.25 -5.48 -16.54
C LEU A 99 1.06 -5.90 -15.69
N ILE A 100 0.51 -4.96 -14.94
CA ILE A 100 -0.66 -5.21 -14.10
C ILE A 100 -1.85 -4.55 -14.77
N GLY A 101 -2.85 -5.36 -15.11
CA GLY A 101 -4.07 -4.88 -15.77
C GLY A 101 -4.96 -4.05 -14.84
N PRO A 102 -6.02 -3.42 -15.39
CA PRO A 102 -6.90 -2.62 -14.58
C PRO A 102 -7.72 -3.47 -13.61
N GLY A 103 -8.01 -2.89 -12.45
CA GLY A 103 -8.88 -3.51 -11.46
C GLY A 103 -8.25 -4.65 -10.66
N VAL A 104 -6.94 -4.83 -10.74
CA VAL A 104 -6.26 -5.88 -9.96
C VAL A 104 -6.23 -5.50 -8.48
N GLN A 105 -6.51 -6.48 -7.63
CA GLN A 105 -6.46 -6.32 -6.18
C GLN A 105 -5.40 -7.25 -5.60
N LEU A 106 -4.45 -6.68 -4.85
CA LEU A 106 -3.46 -7.42 -4.08
C LEU A 106 -3.72 -7.13 -2.61
N LEU A 107 -4.21 -8.14 -1.90
CA LEU A 107 -4.70 -7.99 -0.53
C LEU A 107 -3.83 -8.84 0.38
N THR A 108 -3.12 -8.20 1.31
CA THR A 108 -2.21 -8.90 2.23
C THR A 108 -2.75 -8.99 3.66
N ALA A 109 -3.90 -8.41 3.96
CA ALA A 109 -4.46 -8.42 5.30
C ALA A 109 -4.92 -9.82 5.72
N VAL A 110 -4.54 -10.23 6.91
CA VAL A 110 -4.97 -11.48 7.54
C VAL A 110 -5.55 -11.16 8.91
N HIS A 111 -6.72 -11.73 9.21
CA HIS A 111 -7.36 -11.60 10.51
C HIS A 111 -7.28 -12.93 11.26
N PRO A 112 -7.21 -12.91 12.60
CA PRO A 112 -7.24 -14.15 13.37
C PRO A 112 -8.50 -14.96 13.08
N MET A 113 -8.35 -16.27 12.92
CA MET A 113 -9.48 -17.17 12.67
C MET A 113 -10.33 -17.37 13.92
N ASN A 114 -9.74 -17.26 15.10
CA ASN A 114 -10.44 -17.38 16.36
C ASN A 114 -11.21 -16.09 16.66
N ALA A 115 -12.49 -16.22 17.02
CA ALA A 115 -13.36 -15.06 17.26
C ALA A 115 -12.87 -14.16 18.41
N ALA A 116 -12.32 -14.76 19.46
CA ALA A 116 -11.78 -13.99 20.59
C ALA A 116 -10.54 -13.18 20.18
N GLU A 117 -9.67 -13.76 19.37
CA GLU A 117 -8.49 -13.07 18.85
C GLU A 117 -8.88 -11.97 17.88
N ARG A 118 -9.87 -12.20 17.00
CA ARG A 118 -10.37 -11.16 16.11
C ARG A 118 -10.93 -9.96 16.86
N ALA A 119 -11.55 -10.20 18.01
CA ALA A 119 -12.10 -9.13 18.83
C ALA A 119 -11.02 -8.18 19.38
N THR A 120 -9.74 -8.59 19.40
CA THR A 120 -8.63 -7.73 19.80
C THR A 120 -8.28 -6.69 18.73
N GLY A 121 -8.77 -6.85 17.50
CA GLY A 121 -8.46 -5.96 16.38
C GLY A 121 -7.10 -6.16 15.76
N LYS A 122 -6.34 -7.18 16.17
CA LYS A 122 -5.01 -7.43 15.61
C LYS A 122 -5.08 -7.95 14.19
N GLU A 123 -4.08 -7.57 13.39
CA GLU A 123 -3.93 -7.97 12.00
C GLU A 123 -2.51 -8.44 11.71
N LYS A 124 -2.30 -9.08 10.58
CA LYS A 124 -0.97 -9.30 10.02
C LYS A 124 -1.04 -9.32 8.50
N GLY A 125 0.08 -9.01 7.84
CA GLY A 125 0.19 -9.07 6.40
C GLY A 125 0.73 -10.43 5.94
N ALA A 126 0.18 -10.91 4.82
CA ALA A 126 0.68 -12.08 4.09
C ALA A 126 1.32 -11.56 2.81
N GLY A 127 2.64 -11.39 2.85
CA GLY A 127 3.41 -10.83 1.75
C GLY A 127 3.58 -11.78 0.56
#